data_dcf9b410d3903fef94a98eef83fc86ec
#
_entry.id   dcf9b410d3903fef94a98eef83fc86ec
#
_cell.length_a   1.000
_cell.length_b   1.000
_cell.length_c   1.000
_cell.angle_alpha   90.00
_cell.angle_beta   90.00
_cell.angle_gamma   90.00
#
_symmetry.space_group_name_H-M   'P 1'
#
loop_
_entity.id
_entity.type
_entity.pdbx_description
1 polymer ?
#
loop_
_entity_poly.entity_id
_entity_poly.type
_entity_poly.pdbx_seq_one_letter_code
_entity_poly.pdbx_strand_id
1 'polypeptide(L)'
;VDRIIGGLEKKNKIISKNEREVIAFHEAGHATVSWMLEHAAPLVKVTIVPRGKSLGAAWYLPEERQITTKEQMMDEMCAALGGRAAEQIIFGKVSTGALSDLEKVTRQATAMVTVYGLSDKIGNISYYDSSGQNSGFNKPYSEQTARTIDEEVKELTEAAYQKALKVLEEN
;
A
#
# COMPACT_ATOMS: atom_id res chain seq x y z
N VAL A 1 -10.57 20.43 -5.27
CA VAL A 1 -9.53 19.49 -4.90
C VAL A 1 -9.74 18.18 -5.65
N ASP A 2 -10.89 17.49 -5.53
CA ASP A 2 -11.19 16.18 -6.15
C ASP A 2 -10.96 16.14 -7.68
N ARG A 3 -11.30 17.22 -8.39
CA ARG A 3 -11.12 17.35 -9.85
C ARG A 3 -9.65 17.45 -10.28
N ILE A 4 -8.83 18.09 -9.44
CA ILE A 4 -7.43 18.34 -9.75
C ILE A 4 -6.59 17.10 -9.54
N ILE A 5 -6.84 16.36 -8.45
CA ILE A 5 -6.05 15.19 -8.04
C ILE A 5 -6.63 13.89 -8.61
N GLY A 6 -7.96 13.69 -8.51
CA GLY A 6 -8.64 12.46 -8.95
C GLY A 6 -9.09 12.46 -10.42
N GLY A 7 -8.98 13.60 -11.12
CA GLY A 7 -9.48 13.74 -12.49
C GLY A 7 -10.99 13.96 -12.60
N LEU A 8 -11.49 13.95 -13.83
CA LEU A 8 -12.91 14.13 -14.12
C LEU A 8 -13.73 12.92 -13.72
N GLU A 9 -14.91 13.18 -13.15
CA GLU A 9 -15.88 12.15 -12.85
C GLU A 9 -16.39 11.47 -14.13
N LYS A 10 -16.36 10.14 -14.14
CA LYS A 10 -16.86 9.34 -15.27
C LYS A 10 -18.35 9.06 -15.11
N LYS A 11 -19.20 9.99 -15.52
CA LYS A 11 -20.65 9.88 -15.41
C LYS A 11 -21.24 8.72 -16.20
N ASN A 12 -20.55 8.23 -17.23
CA ASN A 12 -21.06 7.21 -18.16
C ASN A 12 -20.46 5.81 -17.92
N LYS A 13 -19.68 5.61 -16.83
CA LYS A 13 -19.16 4.27 -16.51
C LYS A 13 -20.27 3.47 -15.81
N ILE A 14 -20.82 2.50 -16.52
CA ILE A 14 -21.80 1.55 -15.96
C ILE A 14 -20.98 0.55 -15.12
N ILE A 15 -21.11 0.66 -13.81
CA ILE A 15 -20.55 -0.30 -12.84
C ILE A 15 -21.72 -1.16 -12.36
N SER A 16 -21.58 -2.48 -12.41
CA SER A 16 -22.58 -3.38 -11.90
C SER A 16 -22.81 -3.18 -10.39
N LYS A 17 -23.97 -3.60 -9.89
CA LYS A 17 -24.26 -3.50 -8.44
C LYS A 17 -23.24 -4.26 -7.62
N ASN A 18 -22.86 -5.47 -8.06
CA ASN A 18 -21.88 -6.29 -7.38
C ASN A 18 -20.47 -5.65 -7.35
N GLU A 19 -20.01 -5.10 -8.48
CA GLU A 19 -18.73 -4.38 -8.51
C GLU A 19 -18.73 -3.16 -7.61
N ARG A 20 -19.86 -2.43 -7.55
CA ARG A 20 -19.98 -1.28 -6.67
C ARG A 20 -19.91 -1.66 -5.19
N GLU A 21 -20.47 -2.80 -4.84
CA GLU A 21 -20.40 -3.35 -3.49
C GLU A 21 -18.96 -3.74 -3.13
N VAL A 22 -18.25 -4.44 -4.03
CA VAL A 22 -16.83 -4.79 -3.83
C VAL A 22 -15.99 -3.53 -3.64
N ILE A 23 -16.18 -2.50 -4.48
CA ILE A 23 -15.46 -1.22 -4.37
C ILE A 23 -15.77 -0.56 -3.01
N ALA A 24 -17.03 -0.57 -2.57
CA ALA A 24 -17.42 0.06 -1.31
C ALA A 24 -16.73 -0.60 -0.10
N PHE A 25 -16.68 -1.92 -0.05
CA PHE A 25 -15.98 -2.63 1.02
C PHE A 25 -14.46 -2.47 0.92
N HIS A 26 -13.91 -2.44 -0.28
CA HIS A 26 -12.49 -2.16 -0.50
C HIS A 26 -12.08 -0.80 0.08
N GLU A 27 -12.79 0.26 -0.29
CA GLU A 27 -12.52 1.61 0.22
C GLU A 27 -12.81 1.75 1.73
N ALA A 28 -13.84 1.05 2.22
CA ALA A 28 -14.12 1.00 3.65
C ALA A 28 -13.00 0.29 4.42
N GLY A 29 -12.40 -0.75 3.84
CA GLY A 29 -11.24 -1.44 4.40
C GLY A 29 -10.05 -0.52 4.59
N HIS A 30 -9.69 0.26 3.57
CA HIS A 30 -8.66 1.29 3.70
C HIS A 30 -8.98 2.29 4.82
N ALA A 31 -10.24 2.76 4.86
CA ALA A 31 -10.69 3.73 5.84
C ALA A 31 -10.58 3.19 7.27
N THR A 32 -11.09 1.98 7.51
CA THR A 32 -11.11 1.35 8.83
C THR A 32 -9.69 1.09 9.33
N VAL A 33 -8.85 0.45 8.50
CA VAL A 33 -7.47 0.16 8.90
C VAL A 33 -6.69 1.45 9.20
N SER A 34 -6.83 2.47 8.36
CA SER A 34 -6.17 3.76 8.60
C SER A 34 -6.65 4.45 9.87
N TRP A 35 -7.94 4.33 10.18
CA TRP A 35 -8.51 4.93 11.39
C TRP A 35 -8.02 4.26 12.68
N MET A 36 -7.80 2.96 12.63
CA MET A 36 -7.43 2.15 13.80
C MET A 36 -5.93 2.11 14.07
N LEU A 37 -5.08 2.51 13.11
CA LEU A 37 -3.63 2.49 13.25
C LEU A 37 -3.07 3.85 13.68
N GLU A 38 -2.19 3.83 14.68
CA GLU A 38 -1.61 5.02 15.29
C GLU A 38 -0.81 5.87 14.31
N HIS A 39 -0.09 5.24 13.40
CA HIS A 39 0.86 5.92 12.52
C HIS A 39 0.36 6.07 11.07
N ALA A 40 -0.84 5.59 10.78
CA ALA A 40 -1.44 5.80 9.46
C ALA A 40 -1.83 7.27 9.24
N ALA A 41 -1.72 7.71 7.99
CA ALA A 41 -2.11 9.09 7.65
C ALA A 41 -3.60 9.33 7.93
N PRO A 42 -3.96 10.49 8.51
CA PRO A 42 -5.36 10.80 8.84
C PRO A 42 -6.27 10.73 7.61
N LEU A 43 -7.34 9.94 7.72
CA LEU A 43 -8.33 9.81 6.68
C LEU A 43 -9.18 11.10 6.58
N VAL A 44 -9.29 11.64 5.38
CA VAL A 44 -10.10 12.85 5.10
C VAL A 44 -11.44 12.48 4.49
N LYS A 45 -11.44 11.54 3.54
CA LYS A 45 -12.63 11.22 2.75
C LYS A 45 -12.51 9.85 2.09
N VAL A 46 -13.64 9.17 2.00
CA VAL A 46 -13.80 7.95 1.19
C VAL A 46 -14.85 8.19 0.12
N THR A 47 -14.67 7.65 -1.07
CA THR A 47 -15.64 7.76 -2.16
C THR A 47 -15.60 6.53 -3.06
N ILE A 48 -16.76 6.12 -3.53
CA ILE A 48 -16.93 5.08 -4.56
C ILE A 48 -17.29 5.70 -5.92
N VAL A 49 -17.16 7.02 -6.06
CA VAL A 49 -17.41 7.71 -7.33
C VAL A 49 -16.21 7.56 -8.25
N PRO A 50 -16.35 6.93 -9.42
CA PRO A 50 -15.25 6.72 -10.34
C PRO A 50 -14.67 8.03 -10.86
N ARG A 51 -13.34 8.17 -10.77
CA ARG A 51 -12.59 9.32 -11.29
C ARG A 51 -11.32 8.85 -11.99
N GLY A 52 -11.02 9.43 -13.14
CA GLY A 52 -9.83 9.06 -13.89
C GLY A 52 -9.72 7.56 -14.13
N LYS A 53 -8.68 6.91 -13.62
CA LYS A 53 -8.48 5.44 -13.70
C LYS A 53 -9.04 4.70 -12.47
N SER A 54 -9.35 5.40 -11.39
CA SER A 54 -9.83 4.82 -10.13
C SER A 54 -11.34 4.57 -10.15
N LEU A 55 -11.77 3.51 -9.49
CA LEU A 55 -13.19 3.14 -9.29
C LEU A 55 -13.73 3.68 -7.96
N GLY A 56 -12.85 3.89 -6.99
CA GLY A 56 -13.08 4.51 -5.71
C GLY A 56 -11.81 5.20 -5.24
N ALA A 57 -11.80 5.83 -4.09
CA ALA A 57 -10.61 6.38 -3.48
C ALA A 57 -10.81 6.68 -1.98
N ALA A 58 -9.80 6.34 -1.19
CA ALA A 58 -9.62 6.86 0.15
C ALA A 58 -8.59 8.01 0.10
N TRP A 59 -8.94 9.14 0.69
CA TRP A 59 -8.14 10.36 0.67
C TRP A 59 -7.57 10.61 2.05
N TYR A 60 -6.28 10.85 2.11
CA TYR A 60 -5.55 11.08 3.34
C TYR A 60 -4.97 12.47 3.37
N LEU A 61 -4.81 13.03 4.56
CA LEU A 61 -4.05 14.26 4.76
C LEU A 61 -2.57 13.86 4.86
N PRO A 62 -1.73 14.24 3.90
CA PRO A 62 -0.31 13.96 4.01
C PRO A 62 0.26 14.71 5.23
N GLU A 63 0.90 14.01 6.11
CA GLU A 63 1.75 14.67 7.11
C GLU A 63 3.09 15.02 6.47
N GLU A 64 3.54 16.25 6.65
CA GLU A 64 4.87 16.68 6.24
C GLU A 64 5.92 16.04 7.16
N ARG A 65 6.25 14.79 6.87
CA ARG A 65 7.31 14.06 7.59
C ARG A 65 8.58 14.06 6.77
N GLN A 66 9.69 14.46 7.38
CA GLN A 66 11.01 14.34 6.77
C GLN A 66 11.72 13.03 7.18
N ILE A 67 11.29 12.42 8.26
CA ILE A 67 11.83 11.17 8.81
C ILE A 67 10.65 10.24 9.11
N THR A 68 10.76 8.98 8.65
CA THR A 68 9.72 7.96 8.85
C THR A 68 10.34 6.73 9.50
N THR A 69 9.73 6.19 10.55
CA THR A 69 10.19 4.98 11.23
C THR A 69 9.72 3.71 10.53
N LYS A 70 10.30 2.55 10.90
CA LYS A 70 9.86 1.23 10.41
C LYS A 70 8.39 0.97 10.72
N GLU A 71 7.95 1.31 11.93
CA GLU A 71 6.57 1.13 12.39
C GLU A 71 5.58 1.97 11.59
N GLN A 72 5.95 3.22 11.29
CA GLN A 72 5.15 4.11 10.46
C GLN A 72 5.01 3.57 9.04
N MET A 73 6.11 3.11 8.43
CA MET A 73 6.07 2.50 7.10
C MET A 73 5.22 1.23 7.09
N MET A 74 5.30 0.41 8.14
CA MET A 74 4.46 -0.78 8.28
C MET A 74 2.97 -0.43 8.39
N ASP A 75 2.61 0.59 9.16
CA ASP A 75 1.21 1.04 9.29
C ASP A 75 0.66 1.61 7.97
N GLU A 76 1.48 2.33 7.21
CA GLU A 76 1.12 2.79 5.87
C GLU A 76 0.89 1.64 4.89
N MET A 77 1.73 0.60 4.93
CA MET A 77 1.55 -0.61 4.12
C MET A 77 0.28 -1.37 4.53
N CYS A 78 0.04 -1.47 5.83
CA CYS A 78 -1.14 -2.10 6.40
C CYS A 78 -2.42 -1.37 5.92
N ALA A 79 -2.46 -0.05 6.01
CA ALA A 79 -3.56 0.78 5.52
C ALA A 79 -3.79 0.60 4.01
N ALA A 80 -2.72 0.53 3.23
CA ALA A 80 -2.79 0.28 1.78
C ALA A 80 -3.32 -1.13 1.44
N LEU A 81 -3.11 -2.13 2.30
CA LEU A 81 -3.64 -3.48 2.10
C LEU A 81 -5.05 -3.67 2.69
N GLY A 82 -5.58 -2.67 3.39
CA GLY A 82 -6.91 -2.71 4.02
C GLY A 82 -8.03 -3.03 3.05
N GLY A 83 -8.00 -2.48 1.84
CA GLY A 83 -9.00 -2.76 0.80
C GLY A 83 -9.02 -4.24 0.39
N ARG A 84 -7.85 -4.81 0.12
CA ARG A 84 -7.71 -6.23 -0.22
C ARG A 84 -8.10 -7.15 0.94
N ALA A 85 -7.77 -6.77 2.17
CA ALA A 85 -8.12 -7.51 3.37
C ALA A 85 -9.66 -7.53 3.58
N ALA A 86 -10.32 -6.40 3.37
CA ALA A 86 -11.79 -6.30 3.43
C ALA A 86 -12.47 -7.19 2.38
N GLU A 87 -11.98 -7.21 1.13
CA GLU A 87 -12.48 -8.13 0.10
C GLU A 87 -12.37 -9.59 0.56
N GLN A 88 -11.23 -9.98 1.14
CA GLN A 88 -11.02 -11.36 1.63
C GLN A 88 -11.99 -11.73 2.74
N ILE A 89 -12.20 -10.84 3.73
CA ILE A 89 -13.08 -11.12 4.87
C ILE A 89 -14.54 -11.20 4.43
N ILE A 90 -15.01 -10.24 3.62
CA ILE A 90 -16.43 -10.11 3.28
C ILE A 90 -16.86 -11.10 2.19
N PHE A 91 -16.02 -11.30 1.18
CA PHE A 91 -16.37 -12.11 -0.01
C PHE A 91 -15.64 -13.45 -0.08
N GLY A 92 -14.65 -13.70 0.76
CA GLY A 92 -13.77 -14.88 0.66
C GLY A 92 -12.94 -14.90 -0.64
N LYS A 93 -12.85 -13.76 -1.32
CA LYS A 93 -12.21 -13.62 -2.63
C LYS A 93 -11.51 -12.28 -2.70
N VAL A 94 -10.40 -12.25 -3.43
CA VAL A 94 -9.67 -11.01 -3.73
C VAL A 94 -9.78 -10.69 -5.22
N SER A 95 -9.80 -9.42 -5.55
CA SER A 95 -9.94 -8.94 -6.93
C SER A 95 -8.66 -8.29 -7.46
N THR A 96 -8.68 -7.88 -8.72
CA THR A 96 -7.62 -7.09 -9.35
C THR A 96 -7.65 -5.61 -8.95
N GLY A 97 -8.63 -5.20 -8.17
CA GLY A 97 -8.82 -3.80 -7.75
C GLY A 97 -7.67 -3.23 -6.94
N ALA A 98 -6.95 -4.08 -6.20
CA ALA A 98 -5.83 -3.70 -5.36
C ALA A 98 -4.48 -3.53 -6.11
N LEU A 99 -4.46 -3.41 -7.44
CA LEU A 99 -3.20 -3.31 -8.21
C LEU A 99 -2.33 -2.15 -7.73
N SER A 100 -2.89 -0.95 -7.61
CA SER A 100 -2.16 0.25 -7.17
C SER A 100 -1.63 0.13 -5.75
N ASP A 101 -2.40 -0.53 -4.87
CA ASP A 101 -2.03 -0.74 -3.48
C ASP A 101 -0.87 -1.72 -3.38
N LEU A 102 -0.93 -2.81 -4.13
CA LEU A 102 0.15 -3.79 -4.21
C LEU A 102 1.43 -3.19 -4.78
N GLU A 103 1.34 -2.35 -5.82
CA GLU A 103 2.50 -1.62 -6.35
C GLU A 103 3.12 -0.70 -5.30
N LYS A 104 2.29 0.06 -4.57
CA LYS A 104 2.74 0.95 -3.50
C LYS A 104 3.43 0.16 -2.40
N VAL A 105 2.80 -0.89 -1.89
CA VAL A 105 3.33 -1.73 -0.81
C VAL A 105 4.62 -2.42 -1.20
N THR A 106 4.69 -3.00 -2.40
CA THR A 106 5.91 -3.65 -2.90
C THR A 106 7.07 -2.66 -3.00
N ARG A 107 6.82 -1.47 -3.53
CA ARG A 107 7.83 -0.41 -3.62
C ARG A 107 8.33 0.02 -2.25
N GLN A 108 7.43 0.19 -1.30
CA GLN A 108 7.74 0.60 0.07
C GLN A 108 8.53 -0.48 0.81
N ALA A 109 8.11 -1.75 0.75
CA ALA A 109 8.84 -2.87 1.34
C ALA A 109 10.24 -3.01 0.73
N THR A 110 10.35 -2.89 -0.60
CA THR A 110 11.66 -2.92 -1.27
C THR A 110 12.57 -1.78 -0.80
N ALA A 111 12.03 -0.57 -0.63
CA ALA A 111 12.81 0.56 -0.13
C ALA A 111 13.24 0.36 1.33
N MET A 112 12.38 -0.21 2.19
CA MET A 112 12.75 -0.55 3.57
C MET A 112 13.95 -1.48 3.62
N VAL A 113 14.00 -2.47 2.74
CA VAL A 113 15.06 -3.49 2.71
C VAL A 113 16.32 -2.98 2.02
N THR A 114 16.20 -2.29 0.87
CA THR A 114 17.34 -1.99 0.00
C THR A 114 17.87 -0.56 0.12
N VAL A 115 17.08 0.37 0.63
CA VAL A 115 17.43 1.80 0.69
C VAL A 115 17.69 2.24 2.11
N TYR A 116 16.77 1.94 3.03
CA TYR A 116 16.77 2.53 4.37
C TYR A 116 17.42 1.67 5.45
N GLY A 117 17.86 0.44 5.11
CA GLY A 117 18.50 -0.45 6.10
C GLY A 117 17.57 -0.86 7.25
N LEU A 118 16.25 -1.00 7.00
CA LEU A 118 15.24 -1.32 8.00
C LEU A 118 14.91 -2.83 8.09
N SER A 119 15.68 -3.68 7.39
CA SER A 119 15.57 -5.13 7.47
C SER A 119 16.66 -5.70 8.36
N ASP A 120 16.29 -6.55 9.32
CA ASP A 120 17.26 -7.15 10.24
C ASP A 120 18.19 -8.16 9.51
N LYS A 121 17.70 -8.84 8.45
CA LYS A 121 18.49 -9.82 7.68
C LYS A 121 19.51 -9.17 6.76
N ILE A 122 19.21 -8.00 6.20
CA ILE A 122 20.15 -7.22 5.37
C ILE A 122 21.03 -6.33 6.25
N GLY A 123 20.49 -5.80 7.36
CA GLY A 123 21.21 -4.94 8.28
C GLY A 123 21.33 -3.50 7.80
N ASN A 124 22.31 -2.79 8.38
CA ASN A 124 22.53 -1.36 8.16
C ASN A 124 23.26 -1.08 6.83
N ILE A 125 22.72 -1.57 5.73
CA ILE A 125 23.26 -1.42 4.37
C ILE A 125 22.25 -0.72 3.49
N SER A 126 22.72 0.24 2.69
CA SER A 126 21.95 0.84 1.60
C SER A 126 22.55 0.46 0.25
N TYR A 127 21.72 -0.09 -0.62
CA TYR A 127 22.07 -0.37 -2.01
C TYR A 127 21.65 0.77 -2.95
N TYR A 128 21.17 1.89 -2.38
CA TYR A 128 20.77 3.06 -3.15
C TYR A 128 21.99 3.91 -3.49
N ASP A 129 22.15 4.23 -4.77
CA ASP A 129 23.17 5.16 -5.26
C ASP A 129 22.56 6.54 -5.52
N SER A 130 22.78 7.47 -4.59
CA SER A 130 22.31 8.85 -4.70
C SER A 130 23.05 9.67 -5.77
N SER A 131 24.21 9.18 -6.26
CA SER A 131 24.99 9.87 -7.30
C SER A 131 24.39 9.71 -8.70
N GLY A 132 23.53 8.71 -8.89
CA GLY A 132 22.94 8.39 -10.18
C GLY A 132 23.94 7.84 -11.22
N GLN A 133 25.17 7.55 -10.80
CA GLN A 133 26.21 7.06 -11.69
C GLN A 133 26.08 5.57 -12.03
N ASN A 134 25.41 4.81 -11.17
CA ASN A 134 25.07 3.41 -11.42
C ASN A 134 23.76 3.26 -12.23
N SER A 135 23.71 3.88 -13.41
CA SER A 135 22.66 3.62 -14.40
C SER A 135 22.92 2.29 -15.09
N GLY A 136 23.11 1.23 -14.32
CA GLY A 136 23.60 -0.02 -14.87
C GLY A 136 22.64 -1.18 -14.75
N PHE A 137 22.76 -2.06 -15.72
CA PHE A 137 22.17 -3.38 -15.78
C PHE A 137 22.65 -4.34 -14.66
N ASN A 138 23.54 -3.89 -13.77
CA ASN A 138 24.11 -4.71 -12.71
C ASN A 138 23.46 -4.38 -11.36
N LYS A 139 22.90 -5.39 -10.72
CA LYS A 139 22.46 -5.30 -9.33
C LYS A 139 23.69 -5.05 -8.44
N PRO A 140 23.63 -4.12 -7.46
CA PRO A 140 24.77 -3.80 -6.59
C PRO A 140 25.03 -4.86 -5.50
N TYR A 141 24.46 -6.06 -5.63
CA TYR A 141 24.53 -7.14 -4.66
C TYR A 141 24.54 -8.51 -5.33
N SER A 142 25.00 -9.54 -4.60
CA SER A 142 25.06 -10.93 -5.06
C SER A 142 23.68 -11.56 -5.26
N GLU A 143 23.62 -12.69 -5.99
CA GLU A 143 22.37 -13.45 -6.14
C GLU A 143 21.84 -14.01 -4.81
N GLN A 144 22.73 -14.31 -3.86
CA GLN A 144 22.31 -14.72 -2.52
C GLN A 144 21.62 -13.57 -1.78
N THR A 145 22.19 -12.37 -1.83
CA THR A 145 21.56 -11.16 -1.26
C THR A 145 20.25 -10.84 -1.97
N ALA A 146 20.16 -11.00 -3.29
CA ALA A 146 18.91 -10.82 -4.04
C ALA A 146 17.79 -11.72 -3.50
N ARG A 147 18.08 -12.99 -3.24
CA ARG A 147 17.10 -13.94 -2.64
C ARG A 147 16.66 -13.49 -1.25
N THR A 148 17.60 -13.05 -0.41
CA THR A 148 17.27 -12.53 0.92
C THR A 148 16.38 -11.29 0.83
N ILE A 149 16.64 -10.38 -0.13
CA ILE A 149 15.80 -9.22 -0.40
C ILE A 149 14.38 -9.65 -0.79
N ASP A 150 14.24 -10.60 -1.71
CA ASP A 150 12.94 -11.10 -2.16
C ASP A 150 12.15 -11.72 -0.99
N GLU A 151 12.82 -12.50 -0.13
CA GLU A 151 12.21 -13.09 1.07
C GLU A 151 11.76 -12.03 2.07
N GLU A 152 12.61 -11.04 2.37
CA GLU A 152 12.27 -9.94 3.29
C GLU A 152 11.12 -9.08 2.78
N VAL A 153 11.09 -8.74 1.49
CA VAL A 153 9.98 -7.98 0.88
C VAL A 153 8.68 -8.77 1.01
N LYS A 154 8.71 -10.08 0.75
CA LYS A 154 7.55 -10.94 0.92
C LYS A 154 7.09 -11.01 2.37
N GLU A 155 8.01 -11.20 3.32
CA GLU A 155 7.69 -11.27 4.76
C GLU A 155 7.08 -9.96 5.27
N LEU A 156 7.64 -8.79 4.91
CA LEU A 156 7.12 -7.48 5.28
C LEU A 156 5.72 -7.24 4.71
N THR A 157 5.52 -7.58 3.45
CA THR A 157 4.22 -7.43 2.77
C THR A 157 3.17 -8.33 3.42
N GLU A 158 3.51 -9.59 3.69
CA GLU A 158 2.61 -10.53 4.34
C GLU A 158 2.29 -10.13 5.79
N ALA A 159 3.28 -9.67 6.56
CA ALA A 159 3.07 -9.17 7.91
C ALA A 159 2.11 -7.97 7.93
N ALA A 160 2.25 -7.04 6.99
CA ALA A 160 1.33 -5.91 6.84
C ALA A 160 -0.10 -6.37 6.47
N TYR A 161 -0.22 -7.38 5.60
CA TYR A 161 -1.51 -7.94 5.22
C TYR A 161 -2.20 -8.66 6.39
N GLN A 162 -1.48 -9.49 7.12
CA GLN A 162 -2.02 -10.17 8.31
C GLN A 162 -2.45 -9.19 9.40
N LYS A 163 -1.69 -8.10 9.58
CA LYS A 163 -2.07 -7.02 10.50
C LYS A 163 -3.37 -6.33 10.04
N ALA A 164 -3.52 -6.07 8.74
CA ALA A 164 -4.74 -5.49 8.18
C ALA A 164 -5.97 -6.38 8.40
N LEU A 165 -5.84 -7.70 8.13
CA LEU A 165 -6.89 -8.69 8.40
C LEU A 165 -7.31 -8.64 9.88
N LYS A 166 -6.34 -8.73 10.79
CA LYS A 166 -6.59 -8.70 12.23
C LYS A 166 -7.32 -7.42 12.67
N VAL A 167 -6.86 -6.26 12.21
CA VAL A 167 -7.53 -4.98 12.52
C VAL A 167 -8.99 -4.98 12.07
N LEU A 168 -9.27 -5.51 10.87
CA LEU A 168 -10.65 -5.56 10.35
C LEU A 168 -11.52 -6.62 11.02
N GLU A 169 -10.96 -7.74 11.48
CA GLU A 169 -11.69 -8.78 12.20
C GLU A 169 -12.09 -8.35 13.62
N GLU A 170 -11.30 -7.43 14.21
CA GLU A 170 -11.53 -6.92 15.58
C GLU A 170 -12.47 -5.70 15.62
N ASN A 171 -12.80 -5.07 14.46
CA ASN A 171 -13.55 -3.81 14.38
C ASN A 171 -14.60 -3.83 13.26
#